data_54b67394f1438acaab7d09dacf256d31
#
_entry.id   54b67394f1438acaab7d09dacf256d31
#
_cell.length_a   1.000
_cell.length_b   1.000
_cell.length_c   1.000
_cell.angle_alpha   90.00
_cell.angle_beta   90.00
_cell.angle_gamma   90.00
#
_symmetry.space_group_name_H-M   'P 1'
#
loop_
_entity.id
_entity.type
_entity.pdbx_description
1 polymer ?
#
loop_
_entity_poly.entity_id
_entity_poly.type
_entity_poly.pdbx_seq_one_letter_code
_entity_poly.pdbx_strand_id
1 'polypeptide(L)'
;DGYVKNATASVFALVYVPFLGSFVALMLAEGGRDGGGLDDPGVKGIITFILVTIASDIGGYVAGVLFGKHPMAPVISPKKSWEGFAGSTLATVGAGVALVVYLLDGEWWIGVALGLIAVVMATLGDLCESVMKRDLGIKDMSQVIPGHGGLMDRLDSLLATIAPIWLLLHYGIFT
;
A
#
# COMPACT_ATOMS: atom_id res chain seq x y z
N ASP A 1 -34.92 3.99 2.46
CA ASP A 1 -34.15 3.10 3.34
C ASP A 1 -32.72 3.01 2.83
N GLY A 2 -31.72 3.33 3.68
CA GLY A 2 -30.30 3.26 3.32
C GLY A 2 -29.53 4.58 3.40
N TYR A 3 -30.16 5.69 3.81
CA TYR A 3 -29.51 7.00 3.91
C TYR A 3 -28.23 6.96 4.77
N VAL A 4 -28.29 6.34 5.94
CA VAL A 4 -27.14 6.24 6.85
C VAL A 4 -26.01 5.45 6.18
N LYS A 5 -26.33 4.32 5.53
CA LYS A 5 -25.34 3.49 4.81
C LYS A 5 -24.67 4.27 3.67
N ASN A 6 -25.47 4.99 2.88
CA ASN A 6 -24.96 5.79 1.76
C ASN A 6 -24.15 7.00 2.26
N ALA A 7 -24.62 7.69 3.30
CA ALA A 7 -23.91 8.81 3.91
C ALA A 7 -22.55 8.35 4.50
N THR A 8 -22.55 7.22 5.23
CA THR A 8 -21.31 6.65 5.77
C THR A 8 -20.31 6.28 4.67
N ALA A 9 -20.78 5.63 3.60
CA ALA A 9 -19.94 5.29 2.46
C ALA A 9 -19.36 6.54 1.76
N SER A 10 -20.18 7.59 1.59
CA SER A 10 -19.74 8.85 0.99
C SER A 10 -18.71 9.58 1.86
N VAL A 11 -18.97 9.68 3.16
CA VAL A 11 -18.02 10.29 4.11
C VAL A 11 -16.72 9.51 4.14
N PHE A 12 -16.80 8.18 4.18
CA PHE A 12 -15.62 7.33 4.13
C PHE A 12 -14.80 7.58 2.85
N ALA A 13 -15.42 7.57 1.68
CA ALA A 13 -14.72 7.81 0.41
C ALA A 13 -14.11 9.22 0.35
N LEU A 14 -14.82 10.25 0.81
CA LEU A 14 -14.36 11.64 0.81
C LEU A 14 -13.23 11.90 1.80
N VAL A 15 -13.19 11.18 2.93
CA VAL A 15 -12.14 11.34 3.94
C VAL A 15 -10.96 10.40 3.64
N TYR A 16 -11.25 9.13 3.34
CA TYR A 16 -10.21 8.10 3.15
C TYR A 16 -9.28 8.43 1.99
N VAL A 17 -9.83 8.69 0.81
CA VAL A 17 -9.01 8.91 -0.40
C VAL A 17 -8.22 10.23 -0.35
N PRO A 18 -8.84 11.40 -0.11
CA PRO A 18 -8.09 12.66 -0.05
C PRO A 18 -7.15 12.75 1.16
N PHE A 19 -7.57 12.23 2.31
CA PHE A 19 -6.73 12.25 3.51
C PHE A 19 -5.46 11.41 3.33
N LEU A 20 -5.60 10.16 2.91
CA LEU A 20 -4.42 9.32 2.68
C LEU A 20 -3.61 9.80 1.46
N GLY A 21 -4.28 10.26 0.40
CA GLY A 21 -3.61 10.86 -0.75
C GLY A 21 -2.80 12.12 -0.41
N SER A 22 -3.18 12.87 0.64
CA SER A 22 -2.41 14.03 1.10
C SER A 22 -1.02 13.69 1.62
N PHE A 23 -0.80 12.46 2.10
CA PHE A 23 0.53 12.01 2.51
C PHE A 23 1.51 11.87 1.33
N VAL A 24 1.01 11.68 0.11
CA VAL A 24 1.86 11.77 -1.10
C VAL A 24 2.41 13.19 -1.26
N ALA A 25 1.57 14.19 -1.04
CA ALA A 25 2.00 15.59 -1.08
C ALA A 25 2.96 15.94 0.07
N LEU A 26 2.70 15.39 1.27
CA LEU A 26 3.62 15.53 2.40
C LEU A 26 4.97 14.86 2.11
N MET A 27 4.99 13.67 1.50
CA MET A 27 6.21 13.00 1.09
C MET A 27 7.01 13.86 0.10
N LEU A 28 6.35 14.44 -0.90
CA LEU A 28 7.00 15.35 -1.86
C LEU A 28 7.53 16.63 -1.18
N ALA A 29 6.87 17.09 -0.13
CA ALA A 29 7.28 18.28 0.60
C ALA A 29 8.56 18.08 1.45
N GLU A 30 9.01 16.84 1.68
CA GLU A 30 10.31 16.52 2.30
C GLU A 30 11.48 16.92 1.37
N GLY A 31 11.23 17.08 0.08
CA GLY A 31 12.17 17.65 -0.86
C GLY A 31 12.27 19.16 -0.76
N GLY A 32 13.37 19.73 -1.28
CA GLY A 32 13.58 21.17 -1.34
C GLY A 32 12.63 21.90 -2.29
N ARG A 33 12.52 23.23 -2.12
CA ARG A 33 11.72 24.11 -3.00
C ARG A 33 12.32 24.31 -4.40
N ASP A 34 13.50 23.78 -4.66
CA ASP A 34 14.29 24.05 -5.87
C ASP A 34 13.98 23.13 -7.08
N GLY A 35 12.76 22.55 -7.09
CA GLY A 35 12.23 21.83 -8.27
C GLY A 35 12.86 20.46 -8.47
N GLY A 36 12.43 19.52 -7.63
CA GLY A 36 12.83 18.15 -7.50
C GLY A 36 13.27 17.41 -8.75
N GLY A 37 14.56 17.15 -8.84
CA GLY A 37 15.09 16.10 -9.71
C GLY A 37 14.92 14.71 -9.06
N LEU A 38 15.43 13.68 -9.72
CA LEU A 38 15.41 12.30 -9.18
C LEU A 38 16.22 12.14 -7.87
N ASP A 39 17.07 13.12 -7.56
CA ASP A 39 17.87 13.14 -6.32
C ASP A 39 17.16 13.80 -5.13
N ASP A 40 15.98 14.39 -5.36
CA ASP A 40 15.18 15.01 -4.31
C ASP A 40 14.70 13.96 -3.29
N PRO A 41 14.88 14.18 -1.97
CA PRO A 41 14.48 13.23 -0.94
C PRO A 41 13.00 12.84 -0.99
N GLY A 42 12.12 13.79 -1.26
CA GLY A 42 10.69 13.52 -1.40
C GLY A 42 10.37 12.63 -2.59
N VAL A 43 11.04 12.84 -3.73
CA VAL A 43 10.90 11.99 -4.92
C VAL A 43 11.44 10.59 -4.64
N LYS A 44 12.61 10.46 -4.00
CA LYS A 44 13.16 9.16 -3.57
C LYS A 44 12.23 8.44 -2.60
N GLY A 45 11.60 9.17 -1.68
CA GLY A 45 10.58 8.63 -0.77
C GLY A 45 9.37 8.07 -1.52
N ILE A 46 8.84 8.78 -2.51
CA ILE A 46 7.74 8.31 -3.37
C ILE A 46 8.14 7.06 -4.16
N ILE A 47 9.32 7.06 -4.77
CA ILE A 47 9.83 5.90 -5.52
C ILE A 47 9.94 4.68 -4.58
N THR A 48 10.49 4.88 -3.39
CA THR A 48 10.60 3.83 -2.36
C THR A 48 9.24 3.28 -1.99
N PHE A 49 8.28 4.14 -1.69
CA PHE A 49 6.92 3.78 -1.36
C PHE A 49 6.25 2.93 -2.46
N ILE A 50 6.32 3.38 -3.71
CA ILE A 50 5.71 2.68 -4.85
C ILE A 50 6.38 1.31 -5.06
N LEU A 51 7.71 1.26 -5.07
CA LEU A 51 8.44 0.02 -5.36
C LEU A 51 8.26 -1.02 -4.26
N VAL A 52 8.22 -0.62 -2.98
CA VAL A 52 7.97 -1.54 -1.87
C VAL A 52 6.54 -2.10 -1.92
N THR A 53 5.55 -1.27 -2.28
CA THR A 53 4.17 -1.75 -2.43
C THR A 53 4.04 -2.71 -3.61
N ILE A 54 4.65 -2.40 -4.74
CA ILE A 54 4.71 -3.32 -5.89
C ILE A 54 5.41 -4.64 -5.52
N ALA A 55 6.51 -4.57 -4.76
CA ALA A 55 7.21 -5.77 -4.29
C ALA A 55 6.32 -6.64 -3.39
N SER A 56 5.47 -6.03 -2.55
CA SER A 56 4.46 -6.73 -1.75
C SER A 56 3.51 -7.54 -2.64
N ASP A 57 2.94 -6.89 -3.64
CA ASP A 57 1.94 -7.50 -4.53
C ASP A 57 2.55 -8.64 -5.35
N ILE A 58 3.72 -8.41 -5.94
CA ILE A 58 4.43 -9.43 -6.73
C ILE A 58 4.85 -10.60 -5.84
N GLY A 59 5.47 -10.34 -4.69
CA GLY A 59 5.93 -11.36 -3.75
C GLY A 59 4.77 -12.23 -3.25
N GLY A 60 3.66 -11.58 -2.90
CA GLY A 60 2.44 -12.25 -2.45
C GLY A 60 1.79 -13.09 -3.53
N TYR A 61 1.71 -12.56 -4.75
CA TYR A 61 1.16 -13.28 -5.89
C TYR A 61 2.01 -14.52 -6.23
N VAL A 62 3.31 -14.35 -6.39
CA VAL A 62 4.22 -15.45 -6.77
C VAL A 62 4.20 -16.55 -5.71
N ALA A 63 4.39 -16.21 -4.44
CA ALA A 63 4.39 -17.19 -3.37
C ALA A 63 2.99 -17.83 -3.16
N GLY A 64 1.93 -17.04 -3.29
CA GLY A 64 0.57 -17.52 -3.19
C GLY A 64 0.18 -18.52 -4.29
N VAL A 65 0.62 -18.27 -5.53
CA VAL A 65 0.37 -19.19 -6.66
C VAL A 65 1.20 -20.47 -6.56
N LEU A 66 2.49 -20.35 -6.19
CA LEU A 66 3.40 -21.48 -6.17
C LEU A 66 3.23 -22.37 -4.93
N PHE A 67 2.95 -21.78 -3.78
CA PHE A 67 2.99 -22.46 -2.49
C PHE A 67 1.70 -22.36 -1.68
N GLY A 68 0.72 -21.53 -2.09
CA GLY A 68 -0.50 -21.24 -1.34
C GLY A 68 -1.34 -22.49 -1.06
N LYS A 69 -1.38 -22.90 0.22
CA LYS A 69 -2.15 -24.04 0.71
C LYS A 69 -3.14 -23.65 1.82
N HIS A 70 -2.76 -22.65 2.63
CA HIS A 70 -3.53 -22.25 3.80
C HIS A 70 -4.18 -20.88 3.56
N PRO A 71 -5.53 -20.83 3.33
CA PRO A 71 -6.20 -19.55 3.12
C PRO A 71 -6.16 -18.69 4.39
N MET A 72 -5.81 -17.39 4.23
CA MET A 72 -5.72 -16.44 5.33
C MET A 72 -7.11 -15.91 5.74
N ALA A 73 -7.95 -15.61 4.77
CA ALA A 73 -9.27 -15.02 4.99
C ALA A 73 -10.32 -15.68 4.09
N PRO A 74 -10.74 -16.95 4.38
CA PRO A 74 -11.57 -17.75 3.45
C PRO A 74 -12.92 -17.11 3.12
N VAL A 75 -13.50 -16.35 4.06
CA VAL A 75 -14.81 -15.70 3.88
C VAL A 75 -14.68 -14.38 3.10
N ILE A 76 -13.62 -13.61 3.33
CA ILE A 76 -13.43 -12.26 2.77
C ILE A 76 -12.69 -12.34 1.43
N SER A 77 -11.54 -13.00 1.42
CA SER A 77 -10.66 -13.15 0.25
C SER A 77 -10.10 -14.56 0.19
N PRO A 78 -10.82 -15.52 -0.47
CA PRO A 78 -10.43 -16.92 -0.48
C PRO A 78 -9.12 -17.21 -1.24
N LYS A 79 -8.65 -16.28 -2.06
CA LYS A 79 -7.40 -16.39 -2.81
C LYS A 79 -6.16 -16.01 -2.01
N LYS A 80 -6.32 -15.31 -0.87
CA LYS A 80 -5.19 -14.94 0.00
C LYS A 80 -4.76 -16.12 0.86
N SER A 81 -3.45 -16.38 0.85
CA SER A 81 -2.83 -17.46 1.63
C SER A 81 -1.75 -16.93 2.57
N TRP A 82 -1.48 -17.67 3.64
CA TRP A 82 -0.39 -17.36 4.56
C TRP A 82 0.98 -17.45 3.89
N GLU A 83 1.14 -18.37 2.95
CA GLU A 83 2.36 -18.50 2.15
C GLU A 83 2.57 -17.28 1.24
N GLY A 84 1.47 -16.75 0.67
CA GLY A 84 1.51 -15.50 -0.06
C GLY A 84 1.94 -14.34 0.83
N PHE A 85 1.38 -14.24 2.06
CA PHE A 85 1.79 -13.22 3.02
C PHE A 85 3.28 -13.33 3.40
N ALA A 86 3.79 -14.54 3.60
CA ALA A 86 5.22 -14.74 3.85
C ALA A 86 6.08 -14.30 2.65
N GLY A 87 5.63 -14.60 1.42
CA GLY A 87 6.30 -14.13 0.19
C GLY A 87 6.29 -12.61 0.05
N SER A 88 5.15 -11.96 0.31
CA SER A 88 5.07 -10.50 0.40
C SER A 88 6.07 -9.95 1.43
N THR A 89 6.12 -10.55 2.62
CA THR A 89 7.01 -10.10 3.69
C THR A 89 8.48 -10.15 3.26
N LEU A 90 8.90 -11.26 2.67
CA LEU A 90 10.29 -11.41 2.19
C LEU A 90 10.61 -10.40 1.08
N ALA A 91 9.69 -10.22 0.13
CA ALA A 91 9.88 -9.29 -0.97
C ALA A 91 9.91 -7.83 -0.50
N THR A 92 9.00 -7.42 0.39
CA THR A 92 8.95 -6.04 0.92
C THR A 92 10.13 -5.71 1.81
N VAL A 93 10.55 -6.63 2.67
CA VAL A 93 11.73 -6.43 3.52
C VAL A 93 12.98 -6.35 2.67
N GLY A 94 13.15 -7.24 1.69
CA GLY A 94 14.28 -7.19 0.77
C GLY A 94 14.33 -5.90 -0.05
N ALA A 95 13.20 -5.50 -0.63
CA ALA A 95 13.09 -4.24 -1.38
C ALA A 95 13.28 -3.03 -0.47
N GLY A 96 12.66 -3.02 0.72
CA GLY A 96 12.77 -1.95 1.70
C GLY A 96 14.22 -1.70 2.15
N VAL A 97 14.94 -2.76 2.50
CA VAL A 97 16.36 -2.66 2.86
C VAL A 97 17.19 -2.14 1.69
N ALA A 98 16.99 -2.70 0.49
CA ALA A 98 17.74 -2.26 -0.68
C ALA A 98 17.48 -0.78 -1.00
N LEU A 99 16.21 -0.34 -1.01
CA LEU A 99 15.85 1.03 -1.35
C LEU A 99 16.28 2.04 -0.27
N VAL A 100 16.14 1.69 1.01
CA VAL A 100 16.58 2.56 2.09
C VAL A 100 18.10 2.72 2.08
N VAL A 101 18.84 1.66 1.91
CA VAL A 101 20.32 1.71 1.94
C VAL A 101 20.90 2.36 0.68
N TYR A 102 20.41 2.00 -0.52
CA TYR A 102 21.03 2.43 -1.79
C TYR A 102 20.40 3.69 -2.40
N LEU A 103 19.14 4.00 -2.09
CA LEU A 103 18.44 5.14 -2.68
C LEU A 103 18.30 6.31 -1.70
N LEU A 104 18.04 6.01 -0.42
CA LEU A 104 17.81 7.00 0.62
C LEU A 104 19.03 7.21 1.53
N ASP A 105 20.12 6.46 1.34
CA ASP A 105 21.33 6.49 2.17
C ASP A 105 21.06 6.31 3.67
N GLY A 106 19.97 5.58 4.00
CA GLY A 106 19.50 5.34 5.36
C GLY A 106 19.99 4.03 5.95
N GLU A 107 19.71 3.83 7.23
CA GLU A 107 20.10 2.66 7.99
C GLU A 107 19.26 1.42 7.58
N TRP A 108 19.90 0.26 7.44
CA TRP A 108 19.26 -0.98 6.98
C TRP A 108 18.05 -1.40 7.82
N TRP A 109 18.06 -1.16 9.13
CA TRP A 109 16.96 -1.50 10.03
C TRP A 109 15.68 -0.69 9.76
N ILE A 110 15.82 0.56 9.24
CA ILE A 110 14.68 1.35 8.77
C ILE A 110 14.04 0.67 7.57
N GLY A 111 14.86 0.11 6.67
CA GLY A 111 14.38 -0.68 5.54
C GLY A 111 13.60 -1.94 5.96
N VAL A 112 14.05 -2.64 7.01
CA VAL A 112 13.32 -3.76 7.59
C VAL A 112 11.98 -3.32 8.18
N ALA A 113 11.99 -2.25 8.98
CA ALA A 113 10.76 -1.69 9.56
C ALA A 113 9.77 -1.25 8.47
N LEU A 114 10.27 -0.59 7.41
CA LEU A 114 9.49 -0.15 6.26
C LEU A 114 8.83 -1.33 5.55
N GLY A 115 9.59 -2.40 5.28
CA GLY A 115 9.06 -3.60 4.64
C GLY A 115 7.97 -4.29 5.47
N LEU A 116 8.16 -4.39 6.80
CA LEU A 116 7.18 -4.99 7.72
C LEU A 116 5.90 -4.14 7.81
N ILE A 117 6.03 -2.83 7.92
CA ILE A 117 4.88 -1.92 7.94
C ILE A 117 4.14 -2.00 6.60
N ALA A 118 4.86 -1.96 5.48
CA ALA A 118 4.27 -2.02 4.15
C ALA A 118 3.44 -3.29 3.95
N VAL A 119 3.97 -4.47 4.26
CA VAL A 119 3.22 -5.73 4.06
C VAL A 119 1.99 -5.83 4.92
N VAL A 120 2.05 -5.39 6.18
CA VAL A 120 0.90 -5.41 7.09
C VAL A 120 -0.17 -4.44 6.58
N MET A 121 0.20 -3.20 6.26
CA MET A 121 -0.75 -2.17 5.84
C MET A 121 -1.34 -2.44 4.45
N ALA A 122 -0.54 -2.94 3.50
CA ALA A 122 -1.04 -3.35 2.19
C ALA A 122 -2.05 -4.50 2.32
N THR A 123 -1.74 -5.50 3.16
CA THR A 123 -2.65 -6.62 3.41
C THR A 123 -3.95 -6.16 4.07
N LEU A 124 -3.88 -5.26 5.05
CA LEU A 124 -5.06 -4.70 5.71
C LEU A 124 -5.89 -3.85 4.74
N GLY A 125 -5.27 -3.02 3.92
CA GLY A 125 -5.94 -2.19 2.92
C GLY A 125 -6.77 -3.04 1.95
N ASP A 126 -6.17 -4.05 1.35
CA ASP A 126 -6.83 -4.97 0.43
C ASP A 126 -7.95 -5.80 1.14
N LEU A 127 -7.75 -6.21 2.40
CA LEU A 127 -8.80 -6.88 3.17
C LEU A 127 -9.97 -5.92 3.48
N CYS A 128 -9.70 -4.68 3.86
CA CYS A 128 -10.73 -3.66 4.11
C CYS A 128 -11.55 -3.40 2.85
N GLU A 129 -10.90 -3.23 1.70
CA GLU A 129 -11.60 -3.07 0.43
C GLU A 129 -12.43 -4.32 0.07
N SER A 130 -11.88 -5.51 0.29
CA SER A 130 -12.59 -6.77 0.06
C SER A 130 -13.85 -6.89 0.92
N VAL A 131 -13.81 -6.45 2.18
CA VAL A 131 -14.99 -6.38 3.08
C VAL A 131 -16.02 -5.40 2.53
N MET A 132 -15.61 -4.19 2.15
CA MET A 132 -16.50 -3.19 1.58
C MET A 132 -17.20 -3.67 0.31
N LYS A 133 -16.48 -4.34 -0.60
CA LYS A 133 -17.06 -4.92 -1.82
C LYS A 133 -18.14 -5.95 -1.49
N ARG A 134 -17.91 -6.80 -0.49
CA ARG A 134 -18.92 -7.80 -0.06
C ARG A 134 -20.16 -7.15 0.56
N ASP A 135 -19.95 -6.14 1.41
CA ASP A 135 -21.07 -5.42 2.04
C ASP A 135 -21.95 -4.67 1.02
N LEU A 136 -21.34 -4.17 -0.05
CA LEU A 136 -22.03 -3.52 -1.15
C LEU A 136 -22.63 -4.50 -2.16
N GLY A 137 -22.28 -5.79 -2.10
CA GLY A 137 -22.71 -6.82 -3.06
C GLY A 137 -22.09 -6.63 -4.45
N ILE A 138 -20.95 -5.96 -4.55
CA ILE A 138 -20.22 -5.70 -5.79
C ILE A 138 -18.91 -6.51 -5.82
N LYS A 139 -18.42 -6.76 -7.03
CA LYS A 139 -17.13 -7.44 -7.22
C LYS A 139 -15.99 -6.45 -7.42
N ASP A 140 -16.22 -5.40 -8.19
CA ASP A 140 -15.27 -4.35 -8.54
C ASP A 140 -15.86 -3.00 -8.16
N MET A 141 -15.04 -2.08 -7.61
CA MET A 141 -15.52 -0.77 -7.15
C MET A 141 -15.97 0.14 -8.29
N SER A 142 -15.42 -0.05 -9.49
CA SER A 142 -15.84 0.67 -10.69
C SER A 142 -15.39 -0.08 -11.96
N GLN A 143 -15.91 0.35 -13.12
CA GLN A 143 -15.50 -0.16 -14.45
C GLN A 143 -14.84 0.94 -15.28
N VAL A 144 -14.12 1.87 -14.65
CA VAL A 144 -13.49 3.00 -15.34
C VAL A 144 -12.42 2.53 -16.34
N ILE A 145 -11.72 1.44 -16.02
CA ILE A 145 -10.72 0.85 -16.93
C ILE A 145 -11.28 -0.48 -17.46
N PRO A 146 -11.72 -0.53 -18.74
CA PRO A 146 -12.26 -1.74 -19.31
C PRO A 146 -11.28 -2.93 -19.21
N GLY A 147 -11.72 -4.04 -18.64
CA GLY A 147 -10.93 -5.28 -18.49
C GLY A 147 -9.90 -5.28 -17.34
N HIS A 148 -9.76 -4.17 -16.57
CA HIS A 148 -8.76 -4.08 -15.50
C HIS A 148 -9.35 -3.72 -14.13
N GLY A 149 -10.66 -3.61 -13.99
CA GLY A 149 -11.32 -3.25 -12.72
C GLY A 149 -11.34 -1.75 -12.44
N GLY A 150 -11.63 -1.40 -11.19
CA GLY A 150 -11.71 -0.01 -10.75
C GLY A 150 -10.35 0.60 -10.42
N LEU A 151 -10.26 1.92 -10.54
CA LEU A 151 -9.09 2.67 -10.07
C LEU A 151 -8.87 2.46 -8.57
N MET A 152 -9.94 2.38 -7.78
CA MET A 152 -9.89 2.14 -6.34
C MET A 152 -9.29 0.77 -6.01
N ASP A 153 -9.64 -0.26 -6.79
CA ASP A 153 -9.09 -1.62 -6.66
C ASP A 153 -7.56 -1.69 -6.91
N ARG A 154 -6.97 -0.61 -7.41
CA ARG A 154 -5.52 -0.50 -7.65
C ARG A 154 -4.82 0.39 -6.61
N LEU A 155 -5.57 1.26 -5.98
CA LEU A 155 -5.03 2.21 -5.01
C LEU A 155 -5.23 1.76 -3.56
N ASP A 156 -5.96 0.67 -3.30
CA ASP A 156 -6.29 0.20 -1.97
C ASP A 156 -5.05 -0.06 -1.10
N SER A 157 -4.12 -0.84 -1.61
CA SER A 157 -2.85 -1.14 -0.93
C SER A 157 -1.98 0.12 -0.80
N LEU A 158 -1.93 0.95 -1.86
CA LEU A 158 -1.14 2.19 -1.86
C LEU A 158 -1.68 3.20 -0.84
N LEU A 159 -3.00 3.42 -0.81
CA LEU A 159 -3.60 4.36 0.13
C LEU A 159 -3.40 3.94 1.59
N ALA A 160 -3.52 2.65 1.89
CA ALA A 160 -3.32 2.16 3.25
C ALA A 160 -1.86 2.28 3.73
N THR A 161 -0.89 2.15 2.81
CA THR A 161 0.54 2.13 3.15
C THR A 161 1.20 3.49 3.19
N ILE A 162 0.70 4.51 2.46
CA ILE A 162 1.41 5.79 2.31
C ILE A 162 1.61 6.54 3.63
N ALA A 163 0.59 6.60 4.49
CA ALA A 163 0.66 7.35 5.73
C ALA A 163 1.71 6.79 6.71
N PRO A 164 1.71 5.48 7.06
CA PRO A 164 2.72 4.94 7.95
C PRO A 164 4.12 4.90 7.34
N ILE A 165 4.25 4.75 6.02
CA ILE A 165 5.55 4.84 5.33
C ILE A 165 6.09 6.27 5.41
N TRP A 166 5.26 7.29 5.13
CA TRP A 166 5.68 8.68 5.28
C TRP A 166 6.15 8.97 6.71
N LEU A 167 5.39 8.56 7.72
CA LEU A 167 5.78 8.76 9.12
C LEU A 167 7.14 8.12 9.42
N LEU A 168 7.36 6.89 8.98
CA LEU A 168 8.63 6.20 9.21
C LEU A 168 9.80 6.90 8.53
N LEU A 169 9.65 7.32 7.27
CA LEU A 169 10.70 8.00 6.51
C LEU A 169 10.95 9.41 7.04
N HIS A 170 9.90 10.14 7.42
CA HIS A 170 10.01 11.48 7.99
C HIS A 170 10.87 11.45 9.27
N TYR A 171 10.52 10.62 10.24
CA TYR A 171 11.25 10.55 11.51
C TYR A 171 12.54 9.71 11.46
N GLY A 172 12.68 8.83 10.49
CA GLY A 172 13.83 7.92 10.40
C GLY A 172 14.93 8.40 9.47
N ILE A 173 14.62 9.21 8.47
CA ILE A 173 15.56 9.59 7.40
C ILE A 173 15.57 11.08 7.15
N PHE A 174 14.40 11.75 7.06
CA PHE A 174 14.31 13.15 6.64
C PHE A 174 14.47 14.16 7.79
N THR A 175 14.33 13.74 9.05
CA THR A 175 14.60 14.57 10.23
C THR A 175 15.97 14.33 10.79
#